data_5d91ae0dea59c8a74658cf385708f838
#
_entry.id   5d91ae0dea59c8a74658cf385708f838
#
_cell.length_a   1.000
_cell.length_b   1.000
_cell.length_c   1.000
_cell.angle_alpha   90.00
_cell.angle_beta   90.00
_cell.angle_gamma   90.00
#
_symmetry.space_group_name_H-M   'P 1'
#
loop_
_entity.id
_entity.type
_entity.pdbx_description
1 polymer ?
#
loop_
_entity_poly.entity_id
_entity_poly.type
_entity_poly.pdbx_seq_one_letter_code
_entity_poly.pdbx_strand_id
1 'polypeptide(L)'
;MQNRKPTRLSGYDYSGRGAYFVTVCVQDHRCILSAIVGDDDPGGPLVRLSPCGEIVEHNLQIMREIYRDIQIDHYVIMPNHVHLLLTVSGRDGAPRSSPPTNTLSNFVTALKKFTNKAYGENIWQRSFHDHIIRDQKDYNARWQYIDENPKKWLMGKDEYYA
;
A
#
# COMPACT_ATOMS: atom_id res chain seq x y z
N MET A 1 6.20 -8.78 -22.72
CA MET A 1 6.21 -8.78 -21.55
C MET A 1 6.33 -10.04 -20.98
N GLN A 2 6.98 -10.17 -20.13
CA GLN A 2 7.27 -11.33 -19.63
C GLN A 2 6.32 -11.77 -18.75
N ASN A 3 5.77 -12.62 -18.95
CA ASN A 3 4.86 -13.05 -18.14
C ASN A 3 5.26 -13.83 -17.13
N ARG A 4 5.62 -13.39 -16.15
CA ARG A 4 5.81 -14.03 -15.13
C ARG A 4 4.65 -14.68 -14.82
N LYS A 5 4.71 -15.65 -14.66
CA LYS A 5 3.75 -16.44 -14.42
C LYS A 5 2.88 -16.04 -13.44
N PRO A 6 1.87 -15.91 -13.66
CA PRO A 6 0.88 -15.55 -12.78
C PRO A 6 0.64 -16.63 -11.83
N THR A 7 1.65 -17.17 -11.32
CA THR A 7 1.48 -18.22 -10.44
C THR A 7 0.53 -17.90 -9.39
N ARG A 8 0.55 -16.73 -8.92
CA ARG A 8 -0.35 -16.49 -7.88
C ARG A 8 -1.69 -16.37 -8.42
N LEU A 9 -1.88 -16.44 -9.71
CA LEU A 9 -3.19 -16.35 -10.17
C LEU A 9 -3.66 -17.60 -10.63
N SER A 10 -2.89 -18.28 -11.34
CA SER A 10 -3.37 -19.50 -11.87
C SER A 10 -3.57 -20.37 -10.71
N GLY A 11 -2.78 -20.33 -9.78
CA GLY A 11 -3.05 -21.17 -8.70
C GLY A 11 -3.66 -20.39 -7.62
N TYR A 12 -4.40 -19.41 -7.95
CA TYR A 12 -4.86 -18.54 -6.94
C TYR A 12 -5.65 -19.35 -5.96
N ASP A 13 -5.15 -19.46 -4.79
CA ASP A 13 -5.87 -20.24 -3.90
C ASP A 13 -6.33 -19.28 -2.89
N TYR A 14 -7.50 -19.20 -2.66
CA TYR A 14 -8.11 -18.28 -1.78
C TYR A 14 -7.76 -18.47 -0.32
N SER A 15 -6.63 -19.10 -0.05
CA SER A 15 -6.17 -19.22 1.32
C SER A 15 -5.31 -18.04 1.71
N GLY A 16 -5.25 -17.02 0.92
CA GLY A 16 -4.55 -15.82 1.28
C GLY A 16 -3.34 -15.50 0.45
N ARG A 17 -2.90 -16.41 -0.37
CA ARG A 17 -1.74 -16.16 -1.19
C ARG A 17 -2.13 -15.32 -2.38
N GLY A 18 -1.25 -14.46 -2.80
CA GLY A 18 -1.50 -13.65 -3.97
C GLY A 18 -0.98 -12.24 -3.80
N ALA A 19 -1.26 -11.40 -4.75
CA ALA A 19 -0.83 -10.02 -4.70
C ALA A 19 -2.06 -9.12 -4.61
N TYR A 20 -1.91 -8.05 -3.86
CA TYR A 20 -3.02 -7.14 -3.61
C TYR A 20 -2.54 -5.70 -3.67
N PHE A 21 -3.38 -4.85 -4.21
CA PHE A 21 -3.11 -3.42 -4.24
C PHE A 21 -4.04 -2.81 -3.19
N VAL A 22 -3.47 -2.16 -2.20
CA VAL A 22 -4.23 -1.68 -1.05
C VAL A 22 -4.11 -0.16 -0.96
N THR A 23 -5.21 0.51 -0.65
CA THR A 23 -5.22 1.95 -0.43
C THR A 23 -5.80 2.26 0.94
N VAL A 24 -5.05 2.98 1.75
CA VAL A 24 -5.47 3.36 3.08
C VAL A 24 -5.56 4.89 3.11
N CYS A 25 -6.71 5.43 3.41
CA CYS A 25 -6.97 6.86 3.32
C CYS A 25 -7.06 7.54 4.68
N VAL A 26 -6.60 8.79 4.72
CA VAL A 26 -6.74 9.63 5.91
C VAL A 26 -8.18 10.14 5.97
N GLN A 27 -8.76 10.23 7.17
CA GLN A 27 -10.13 10.70 7.28
C GLN A 27 -10.23 12.16 6.89
N ASP A 28 -11.34 12.50 6.29
CA ASP A 28 -11.67 13.84 5.82
C ASP A 28 -10.67 14.33 4.78
N HIS A 29 -9.98 13.41 4.11
CA HIS A 29 -9.01 13.74 3.05
C HIS A 29 -7.96 14.75 3.52
N ARG A 30 -7.61 14.72 4.79
CA ARG A 30 -6.62 15.64 5.33
C ARG A 30 -5.24 15.30 4.76
N CYS A 31 -4.55 16.30 4.24
CA CYS A 31 -3.24 16.10 3.63
C CYS A 31 -2.16 16.25 4.67
N ILE A 32 -2.04 15.26 5.55
CA ILE A 32 -1.12 15.32 6.67
C ILE A 32 0.06 14.36 6.56
N LEU A 33 0.13 13.57 5.51
CA LEU A 33 1.19 12.57 5.41
C LEU A 33 2.41 13.05 4.63
N SER A 34 2.20 13.84 3.60
CA SER A 34 3.30 14.27 2.76
C SER A 34 2.92 15.48 1.94
N ALA A 35 3.87 16.02 1.22
CA ALA A 35 3.65 17.05 0.22
C ALA A 35 4.37 16.60 -1.04
N ILE A 36 3.79 16.87 -2.19
CA ILE A 36 4.41 16.54 -3.47
C ILE A 36 5.02 17.82 -4.00
N VAL A 37 6.33 17.79 -4.22
CA VAL A 37 7.05 18.99 -4.64
C VAL A 37 8.01 18.67 -5.78
N GLY A 38 8.59 19.67 -6.34
CA GLY A 38 9.68 19.43 -7.25
C GLY A 38 9.33 19.11 -8.67
N ASP A 39 8.27 19.72 -9.18
CA ASP A 39 7.90 19.50 -10.54
C ASP A 39 9.01 19.91 -11.49
N ASP A 40 9.84 20.87 -11.11
CA ASP A 40 10.91 21.35 -11.97
C ASP A 40 12.17 20.53 -11.81
N ASP A 41 12.17 19.56 -10.92
CA ASP A 41 13.35 18.79 -10.68
C ASP A 41 13.58 17.80 -11.81
N PRO A 42 14.77 17.67 -12.33
CA PRO A 42 15.03 16.71 -13.38
C PRO A 42 14.69 15.29 -12.97
N GLY A 43 14.68 14.99 -11.70
CA GLY A 43 14.29 13.67 -11.25
C GLY A 43 12.80 13.47 -11.17
N GLY A 44 12.03 14.50 -11.45
CA GLY A 44 10.57 14.43 -11.38
C GLY A 44 10.05 14.79 -10.02
N PRO A 45 8.75 14.65 -9.81
CA PRO A 45 8.14 15.02 -8.53
C PRO A 45 8.71 14.23 -7.37
N LEU A 46 8.85 14.90 -6.25
CA LEU A 46 9.41 14.31 -5.07
C LEU A 46 8.36 14.27 -3.96
N VAL A 47 8.26 13.17 -3.29
CA VAL A 47 7.38 13.04 -2.13
C VAL A 47 8.17 13.45 -0.91
N ARG A 48 7.73 14.51 -0.24
CA ARG A 48 8.40 14.96 0.97
C ARG A 48 7.51 14.56 2.14
N LEU A 49 7.96 13.63 2.95
CA LEU A 49 7.15 13.16 4.07
C LEU A 49 7.07 14.18 5.19
N SER A 50 5.90 14.29 5.78
CA SER A 50 5.71 15.08 7.00
C SER A 50 6.17 14.21 8.17
N PRO A 51 6.20 14.73 9.37
CA PRO A 51 6.48 13.89 10.53
C PRO A 51 5.51 12.72 10.65
N CYS A 52 4.24 12.94 10.28
CA CYS A 52 3.26 11.86 10.30
C CYS A 52 3.58 10.83 9.23
N GLY A 53 3.97 11.28 8.04
CA GLY A 53 4.36 10.36 6.96
C GLY A 53 5.60 9.56 7.32
N GLU A 54 6.53 10.17 8.04
CA GLU A 54 7.72 9.47 8.48
C GLU A 54 7.36 8.38 9.48
N ILE A 55 6.36 8.61 10.31
CA ILE A 55 5.86 7.59 11.22
C ILE A 55 5.30 6.41 10.43
N VAL A 56 4.53 6.71 9.38
CA VAL A 56 3.96 5.65 8.53
C VAL A 56 5.09 4.83 7.90
N GLU A 57 6.08 5.50 7.34
CA GLU A 57 7.16 4.79 6.67
C GLU A 57 7.96 3.95 7.66
N HIS A 58 8.22 4.48 8.83
CA HIS A 58 8.94 3.75 9.87
C HIS A 58 8.13 2.50 10.27
N ASN A 59 6.83 2.64 10.41
CA ASN A 59 5.99 1.51 10.78
C ASN A 59 5.95 0.45 9.67
N LEU A 60 6.00 0.86 8.41
CA LEU A 60 6.06 -0.12 7.33
C LEU A 60 7.35 -0.94 7.43
N GLN A 61 8.45 -0.30 7.82
CA GLN A 61 9.70 -1.05 7.99
C GLN A 61 9.59 -2.03 9.15
N ILE A 62 8.97 -1.62 10.24
CA ILE A 62 8.76 -2.51 11.37
C ILE A 62 7.88 -3.67 10.97
N MET A 63 6.85 -3.40 10.20
CA MET A 63 5.91 -4.44 9.83
C MET A 63 6.50 -5.47 8.89
N ARG A 64 7.54 -5.10 8.14
CA ARG A 64 8.26 -6.07 7.33
C ARG A 64 8.86 -7.16 8.20
N GLU A 65 9.23 -6.82 9.43
CA GLU A 65 9.82 -7.79 10.33
C GLU A 65 8.77 -8.63 11.04
N ILE A 66 7.62 -8.03 11.33
CA ILE A 66 6.57 -8.72 12.07
C ILE A 66 5.74 -9.63 11.18
N TYR A 67 5.36 -9.13 10.01
CA TYR A 67 4.48 -9.88 9.12
C TYR A 67 5.28 -10.50 8.00
N ARG A 68 5.94 -11.60 8.32
CA ARG A 68 6.82 -12.23 7.33
C ARG A 68 6.10 -12.89 6.18
N ASP A 69 4.80 -13.09 6.31
CA ASP A 69 4.00 -13.63 5.23
C ASP A 69 3.62 -12.57 4.23
N ILE A 70 3.84 -11.31 4.54
CA ILE A 70 3.49 -10.21 3.65
C ILE A 70 4.75 -9.49 3.22
N GLN A 71 4.92 -9.39 1.90
CA GLN A 71 6.04 -8.66 1.35
C GLN A 71 5.51 -7.36 0.80
N ILE A 72 6.12 -6.25 1.18
CA ILE A 72 5.75 -4.96 0.64
C ILE A 72 6.59 -4.76 -0.61
N ASP A 73 5.99 -4.94 -1.76
CA ASP A 73 6.71 -4.86 -3.02
C ASP A 73 6.95 -3.42 -3.46
N HIS A 74 6.00 -2.57 -3.22
CA HIS A 74 6.09 -1.17 -3.64
C HIS A 74 5.09 -0.37 -2.85
N TYR A 75 5.34 0.91 -2.65
CA TYR A 75 4.38 1.76 -1.96
C TYR A 75 4.68 3.22 -2.25
N VAL A 76 3.71 4.07 -1.96
CA VAL A 76 3.90 5.50 -2.00
C VAL A 76 3.01 6.12 -0.92
N ILE A 77 3.56 7.10 -0.20
CA ILE A 77 2.84 7.80 0.84
C ILE A 77 2.44 9.15 0.26
N MET A 78 1.20 9.24 -0.18
CA MET A 78 0.66 10.44 -0.78
C MET A 78 0.17 11.40 0.31
N PRO A 79 -0.17 12.62 0.00
CA PRO A 79 -0.57 13.56 1.06
C PRO A 79 -1.71 13.08 1.94
N ASN A 80 -2.70 12.40 1.39
CA ASN A 80 -3.87 11.98 2.16
C ASN A 80 -4.19 10.50 2.03
N HIS A 81 -3.27 9.69 1.52
CA HIS A 81 -3.48 8.25 1.43
C HIS A 81 -2.16 7.54 1.17
N VAL A 82 -2.19 6.23 1.33
CA VAL A 82 -1.03 5.39 1.09
C VAL A 82 -1.46 4.27 0.15
N HIS A 83 -0.70 4.03 -0.89
CA HIS A 83 -0.90 2.86 -1.73
C HIS A 83 0.19 1.85 -1.45
N LEU A 84 -0.21 0.60 -1.33
CA LEU A 84 0.72 -0.50 -1.07
C LEU A 84 0.48 -1.61 -2.07
N LEU A 85 1.54 -2.13 -2.63
CA LEU A 85 1.45 -3.31 -3.47
C LEU A 85 2.08 -4.43 -2.66
N LEU A 86 1.27 -5.39 -2.27
CA LEU A 86 1.67 -6.42 -1.33
C LEU A 86 1.59 -7.81 -1.95
N THR A 87 2.53 -8.65 -1.60
CA THR A 87 2.44 -10.07 -1.95
C THR A 87 2.29 -10.84 -0.66
N VAL A 88 1.24 -11.64 -0.60
CA VAL A 88 0.98 -12.47 0.56
C VAL A 88 1.34 -13.89 0.19
N SER A 89 2.28 -14.48 0.91
CA SER A 89 2.68 -15.85 0.66
C SER A 89 2.20 -16.69 1.81
N GLY A 90 1.68 -17.85 1.54
CA GLY A 90 1.28 -18.72 2.61
C GLY A 90 2.51 -19.31 3.26
N ARG A 91 2.43 -19.55 4.54
CA ARG A 91 3.52 -20.20 5.22
C ARG A 91 3.42 -21.67 5.02
N ASP A 92 4.54 -22.33 4.84
CA ASP A 92 4.56 -23.76 4.71
C ASP A 92 3.94 -24.36 5.95
N GLY A 93 3.03 -25.26 5.78
CA GLY A 93 2.37 -25.89 6.91
C GLY A 93 1.26 -25.07 7.52
N ALA A 94 1.02 -23.87 7.04
CA ALA A 94 -0.06 -23.07 7.57
C ALA A 94 -1.39 -23.63 7.11
N PRO A 95 -2.42 -23.57 7.94
CA PRO A 95 -3.73 -24.05 7.54
C PRO A 95 -4.26 -23.16 6.44
N ARG A 96 -4.91 -23.78 5.49
CA ARG A 96 -5.47 -23.01 4.42
C ARG A 96 -6.81 -22.43 4.79
N SER A 97 -7.21 -22.58 6.00
CA SER A 97 -8.49 -22.07 6.44
C SER A 97 -8.47 -20.58 6.71
N SER A 98 -7.29 -19.97 6.73
CA SER A 98 -7.25 -18.52 6.97
C SER A 98 -7.67 -17.79 5.74
N PRO A 99 -8.72 -17.01 5.78
CA PRO A 99 -9.15 -16.27 4.60
C PRO A 99 -8.14 -15.18 4.26
N PRO A 100 -8.00 -14.86 2.99
CA PRO A 100 -7.08 -13.82 2.57
C PRO A 100 -7.36 -12.49 3.24
N THR A 101 -8.64 -12.18 3.43
CA THR A 101 -9.02 -10.90 4.01
C THR A 101 -8.54 -10.76 5.43
N ASN A 102 -8.41 -11.86 6.16
CA ASN A 102 -7.94 -11.75 7.54
C ASN A 102 -6.49 -11.31 7.58
N THR A 103 -5.65 -11.81 6.69
CA THR A 103 -4.25 -11.45 6.67
C THR A 103 -4.08 -9.98 6.32
N LEU A 104 -4.76 -9.53 5.26
CA LEU A 104 -4.67 -8.13 4.87
C LEU A 104 -5.28 -7.23 5.91
N SER A 105 -6.43 -7.61 6.46
CA SER A 105 -7.09 -6.79 7.47
C SER A 105 -6.22 -6.62 8.70
N ASN A 106 -5.58 -7.70 9.12
CA ASN A 106 -4.72 -7.62 10.28
C ASN A 106 -3.51 -6.71 10.01
N PHE A 107 -2.96 -6.79 8.81
CA PHE A 107 -1.83 -5.96 8.44
C PHE A 107 -2.23 -4.49 8.44
N VAL A 108 -3.33 -4.15 7.79
CA VAL A 108 -3.78 -2.77 7.71
C VAL A 108 -4.19 -2.25 9.09
N THR A 109 -4.86 -3.09 9.88
CA THR A 109 -5.26 -2.70 11.23
C THR A 109 -4.01 -2.39 12.07
N ALA A 110 -2.98 -3.20 11.97
CA ALA A 110 -1.74 -2.97 12.71
C ALA A 110 -1.06 -1.68 12.26
N LEU A 111 -1.01 -1.44 10.96
CA LEU A 111 -0.41 -0.22 10.44
C LEU A 111 -1.14 1.01 10.99
N LYS A 112 -2.46 0.98 10.97
CA LYS A 112 -3.26 2.09 11.47
C LYS A 112 -3.03 2.29 12.97
N LYS A 113 -3.02 1.18 13.73
CA LYS A 113 -2.89 1.27 15.15
C LYS A 113 -1.53 1.79 15.57
N PHE A 114 -0.48 1.31 14.95
CA PHE A 114 0.86 1.76 15.28
C PHE A 114 1.05 3.24 14.92
N THR A 115 0.50 3.64 13.78
CA THR A 115 0.60 5.03 13.36
C THR A 115 -0.19 5.94 14.29
N ASN A 116 -1.41 5.56 14.63
CA ASN A 116 -2.24 6.38 15.51
C ASN A 116 -1.59 6.52 16.88
N LYS A 117 -1.01 5.45 17.38
CA LYS A 117 -0.37 5.49 18.68
C LYS A 117 0.84 6.41 18.68
N ALA A 118 1.66 6.33 17.65
CA ALA A 118 2.86 7.15 17.58
C ALA A 118 2.54 8.61 17.30
N TYR A 119 1.52 8.86 16.49
CA TYR A 119 1.15 10.22 16.12
C TYR A 119 0.30 10.89 17.19
N GLY A 120 -0.45 10.11 17.93
CA GLY A 120 -1.25 10.64 19.04
C GLY A 120 -2.71 10.85 18.74
N GLU A 121 -3.17 10.52 17.56
CA GLU A 121 -4.60 10.61 17.26
C GLU A 121 -4.96 9.62 16.15
N ASN A 122 -6.25 9.34 16.01
CA ASN A 122 -6.73 8.46 14.96
C ASN A 122 -6.86 9.26 13.69
N ILE A 123 -6.05 8.95 12.69
CA ILE A 123 -6.03 9.74 11.47
C ILE A 123 -6.67 9.05 10.28
N TRP A 124 -7.05 7.77 10.40
CA TRP A 124 -7.43 7.00 9.23
C TRP A 124 -8.94 6.86 9.06
N GLN A 125 -9.36 6.68 7.82
CA GLN A 125 -10.74 6.28 7.55
C GLN A 125 -10.94 4.89 8.11
N ARG A 126 -12.21 4.51 8.30
CA ARG A 126 -12.52 3.29 8.98
C ARG A 126 -12.10 2.03 8.26
N SER A 127 -12.16 1.98 6.99
CA SER A 127 -11.83 0.78 6.27
C SER A 127 -10.68 1.06 5.31
N PHE A 128 -10.45 0.18 4.38
CA PHE A 128 -9.44 0.40 3.36
C PHE A 128 -9.96 -0.21 2.06
N HIS A 129 -9.34 0.15 0.95
CA HIS A 129 -9.71 -0.39 -0.34
C HIS A 129 -8.66 -1.39 -0.77
N ASP A 130 -9.08 -2.49 -1.37
CA ASP A 130 -8.13 -3.46 -1.88
C ASP A 130 -8.57 -3.97 -3.24
N HIS A 131 -7.61 -4.36 -4.03
CA HIS A 131 -7.83 -4.89 -5.36
C HIS A 131 -6.97 -6.13 -5.49
N ILE A 132 -7.56 -7.25 -5.84
CA ILE A 132 -6.85 -8.49 -6.02
C ILE A 132 -6.17 -8.47 -7.37
N ILE A 133 -4.87 -8.66 -7.38
CA ILE A 133 -4.09 -8.65 -8.61
C ILE A 133 -4.35 -9.96 -9.36
N ARG A 134 -4.73 -9.86 -10.61
CA ARG A 134 -5.14 -11.03 -11.35
C ARG A 134 -4.10 -11.61 -12.28
N ASP A 135 -3.16 -10.85 -12.72
CA ASP A 135 -2.11 -11.36 -13.60
C ASP A 135 -0.91 -10.43 -13.59
N GLN A 136 0.10 -10.78 -14.31
CA GLN A 136 1.32 -9.98 -14.33
C GLN A 136 1.08 -8.60 -14.92
N LYS A 137 0.20 -8.52 -15.88
CA LYS A 137 -0.11 -7.24 -16.50
C LYS A 137 -0.77 -6.31 -15.47
N ASP A 138 -1.67 -6.83 -14.67
CA ASP A 138 -2.33 -6.07 -13.63
C ASP A 138 -1.31 -5.64 -12.58
N TYR A 139 -0.40 -6.54 -12.21
CA TYR A 139 0.64 -6.23 -11.24
C TYR A 139 1.51 -5.08 -11.75
N ASN A 140 1.93 -5.15 -13.01
CA ASN A 140 2.77 -4.12 -13.58
C ASN A 140 2.04 -2.78 -13.68
N ALA A 141 0.74 -2.84 -14.00
CA ALA A 141 -0.05 -1.62 -14.07
C ALA A 141 -0.16 -0.94 -12.71
N ARG A 142 -0.30 -1.73 -11.65
CA ARG A 142 -0.39 -1.15 -10.31
C ARG A 142 0.96 -0.60 -9.84
N TRP A 143 2.04 -1.27 -10.21
CA TRP A 143 3.36 -0.77 -9.90
C TRP A 143 3.56 0.61 -10.54
N GLN A 144 3.22 0.71 -11.83
CA GLN A 144 3.35 1.95 -12.55
C GLN A 144 2.43 3.03 -11.98
N TYR A 145 1.25 2.63 -11.56
CA TYR A 145 0.30 3.56 -10.96
C TYR A 145 0.91 4.21 -9.71
N ILE A 146 1.61 3.42 -8.91
CA ILE A 146 2.28 3.93 -7.73
C ILE A 146 3.39 4.91 -8.14
N ASP A 147 4.18 4.55 -9.15
CA ASP A 147 5.27 5.40 -9.60
C ASP A 147 4.76 6.74 -10.13
N GLU A 148 3.63 6.73 -10.81
CA GLU A 148 3.11 7.94 -11.45
C GLU A 148 2.21 8.76 -10.54
N ASN A 149 1.89 8.25 -9.38
CA ASN A 149 0.94 8.90 -8.50
C ASN A 149 1.35 10.32 -8.11
N PRO A 150 2.61 10.57 -7.74
CA PRO A 150 3.00 11.94 -7.40
C PRO A 150 2.81 12.92 -8.56
N LYS A 151 3.11 12.50 -9.77
CA LYS A 151 2.93 13.37 -10.92
C LYS A 151 1.47 13.67 -11.16
N LYS A 152 0.61 12.65 -11.05
CA LYS A 152 -0.82 12.86 -11.22
C LYS A 152 -1.38 13.79 -10.16
N TRP A 153 -0.84 13.71 -8.94
CA TRP A 153 -1.28 14.60 -7.88
C TRP A 153 -0.95 16.06 -8.24
N LEU A 154 0.26 16.31 -8.73
CA LEU A 154 0.64 17.66 -9.10
C LEU A 154 -0.22 18.20 -10.24
N MET A 155 -0.70 17.32 -11.09
CA MET A 155 -1.55 17.74 -12.20
C MET A 155 -3.02 17.84 -11.80
N GLY A 156 -3.33 17.56 -10.55
CA GLY A 156 -4.72 17.58 -10.08
C GLY A 156 -5.55 16.45 -10.65
N LYS A 157 -4.90 15.38 -11.12
CA LYS A 157 -5.58 14.25 -11.74
C LYS A 157 -5.64 13.00 -10.90
N ASP A 158 -5.13 13.06 -9.69
CA ASP A 158 -5.18 11.91 -8.81
C ASP A 158 -6.61 11.78 -8.29
N GLU A 159 -7.14 10.56 -8.27
CA GLU A 159 -8.52 10.35 -7.84
C GLU A 159 -8.76 10.73 -6.38
N TYR A 160 -7.72 10.83 -5.59
CA TYR A 160 -7.87 11.23 -4.19
C TYR A 160 -7.47 12.69 -3.96
N TYR A 161 -7.24 13.41 -5.03
CA TYR A 161 -6.79 14.79 -4.91
C TYR A 161 -7.89 15.61 -4.24
N ALA A 162 -7.51 16.35 -3.23
CA ALA A 162 -8.49 17.11 -2.46
C ALA A 162 -8.51 18.56 -2.84
#